data_94c56f3ba4a1dc88a6e0fae7a9b1887a
#
_entry.id   94c56f3ba4a1dc88a6e0fae7a9b1887a
#
_cell.length_a   1.000
_cell.length_b   1.000
_cell.length_c   1.000
_cell.angle_alpha   90.00
_cell.angle_beta   90.00
_cell.angle_gamma   90.00
#
_symmetry.space_group_name_H-M   'P 1'
#
loop_
_entity.id
_entity.type
_entity.pdbx_description
1 polymer ?
#
loop_
_entity_poly.entity_id
_entity_poly.type
_entity_poly.pdbx_seq_one_letter_code
_entity_poly.pdbx_strand_id
1 'polypeptide(L)'
;MTMMSRKNLVRIGVLAVLALPFTAQAKPNRSVDSVHQPVVSHTAFTYDVQAGPDGGLTAADARRLNDWLVSIDLGYGDQVAIAADAYDSPVLREAIADVVARHGMLVGEDSSAAAGAAPAGSIRLVVRRATAYVPGCPDWSNKSETGMSLGASSNFGCGINSNLAAMIANPDDLVRGQSSDSDLRTATSNRAISTYREKTPTGSGDLKTLSAGH
;
A
#
# COMPACT_ATOMS: atom_id res chain seq x y z
N MET A 1 37.55 -52.20 -8.34
CA MET A 1 36.11 -52.45 -8.06
C MET A 1 35.91 -52.25 -6.55
N THR A 2 35.58 -51.06 -6.13
CA THR A 2 35.48 -50.66 -4.71
C THR A 2 34.08 -51.00 -4.20
N MET A 3 34.02 -51.92 -3.27
CA MET A 3 32.80 -52.42 -2.63
C MET A 3 32.20 -51.34 -1.75
N MET A 4 31.17 -50.66 -2.18
CA MET A 4 30.46 -49.65 -1.43
C MET A 4 29.77 -50.27 -0.22
N SER A 5 30.15 -49.91 1.01
CA SER A 5 29.61 -50.46 2.27
C SER A 5 28.13 -50.22 2.37
N ARG A 6 27.34 -51.25 2.79
CA ARG A 6 25.88 -51.19 3.01
C ARG A 6 25.43 -50.01 3.90
N LYS A 7 26.28 -49.54 4.82
CA LYS A 7 26.06 -48.40 5.66
C LYS A 7 26.00 -47.07 4.88
N ASN A 8 26.72 -46.94 3.80
CA ASN A 8 26.73 -45.73 2.95
C ASN A 8 25.50 -45.68 2.04
N LEU A 9 25.00 -46.83 1.59
CA LEU A 9 23.76 -46.91 0.79
C LEU A 9 22.51 -46.48 1.60
N VAL A 10 22.44 -46.84 2.88
CA VAL A 10 21.33 -46.41 3.76
C VAL A 10 21.38 -44.91 4.04
N ARG A 11 22.59 -44.34 4.21
CA ARG A 11 22.75 -42.89 4.43
C ARG A 11 22.40 -42.06 3.19
N ILE A 12 22.70 -42.53 2.00
CA ILE A 12 22.32 -41.86 0.74
C ILE A 12 20.80 -41.96 0.52
N GLY A 13 20.17 -43.09 0.88
CA GLY A 13 18.71 -43.24 0.80
C GLY A 13 17.93 -42.32 1.75
N VAL A 14 18.43 -42.10 2.98
CA VAL A 14 17.81 -41.19 3.95
C VAL A 14 17.94 -39.73 3.56
N LEU A 15 19.09 -39.33 2.95
CA LEU A 15 19.27 -37.96 2.44
C LEU A 15 18.42 -37.66 1.20
N ALA A 16 18.14 -38.65 0.35
CA ALA A 16 17.29 -38.48 -0.82
C ALA A 16 15.81 -38.29 -0.49
N VAL A 17 15.31 -38.84 0.62
CA VAL A 17 13.91 -38.67 1.06
C VAL A 17 13.65 -37.28 1.63
N LEU A 18 14.66 -36.60 2.18
CA LEU A 18 14.54 -35.23 2.73
C LEU A 18 14.53 -34.14 1.66
N ALA A 19 14.82 -34.47 0.39
CA ALA A 19 14.90 -33.50 -0.71
C ALA A 19 13.66 -33.49 -1.62
N LEU A 20 12.57 -34.15 -1.23
CA LEU A 20 11.32 -34.06 -2.00
C LEU A 20 10.72 -32.67 -1.80
N PRO A 21 10.58 -31.85 -2.85
CA PRO A 21 9.89 -30.58 -2.74
C PRO A 21 8.44 -30.86 -2.32
N PHE A 22 8.05 -30.34 -1.17
CA PHE A 22 6.63 -30.24 -0.82
C PHE A 22 5.98 -29.32 -1.86
N THR A 23 5.39 -29.92 -2.87
CA THR A 23 4.51 -29.19 -3.78
C THR A 23 3.27 -28.85 -2.96
N ALA A 24 3.20 -27.61 -2.46
CA ALA A 24 1.99 -27.06 -1.89
C ALA A 24 0.95 -27.01 -3.01
N GLN A 25 0.04 -27.97 -3.03
CA GLN A 25 -1.10 -27.93 -3.94
C GLN A 25 -2.00 -26.79 -3.46
N ALA A 26 -2.11 -25.74 -4.25
CA ALA A 26 -3.07 -24.68 -4.03
C ALA A 26 -4.48 -25.30 -4.00
N LYS A 27 -5.16 -25.17 -2.87
CA LYS A 27 -6.54 -25.63 -2.74
C LYS A 27 -7.42 -24.78 -3.66
N PRO A 28 -8.37 -25.39 -4.40
CA PRO A 28 -9.28 -24.61 -5.22
C PRO A 28 -10.05 -23.62 -4.34
N ASN A 29 -10.12 -22.38 -4.78
CA ASN A 29 -10.89 -21.35 -4.09
C ASN A 29 -12.38 -21.68 -4.18
N ARG A 30 -13.00 -21.99 -3.04
CA ARG A 30 -14.44 -22.24 -2.91
C ARG A 30 -15.21 -21.07 -2.30
N SER A 31 -14.50 -20.00 -1.96
CA SER A 31 -15.09 -18.79 -1.42
C SER A 31 -15.60 -17.88 -2.54
N VAL A 32 -16.57 -17.04 -2.21
CA VAL A 32 -17.01 -15.92 -3.06
C VAL A 32 -15.89 -14.90 -3.20
N ASP A 33 -15.03 -14.79 -2.18
CA ASP A 33 -13.88 -13.90 -2.20
C ASP A 33 -12.75 -14.52 -3.02
N SER A 34 -12.12 -13.70 -3.84
CA SER A 34 -10.92 -14.09 -4.59
C SER A 34 -9.75 -14.38 -3.64
N VAL A 35 -8.94 -15.38 -3.96
CA VAL A 35 -7.64 -15.61 -3.31
C VAL A 35 -6.59 -14.58 -3.75
N HIS A 36 -6.82 -13.92 -4.88
CA HIS A 36 -5.96 -12.90 -5.44
C HIS A 36 -6.32 -11.53 -4.85
N GLN A 37 -5.88 -11.29 -3.63
CA GLN A 37 -6.09 -10.01 -2.95
C GLN A 37 -4.91 -9.05 -3.19
N PRO A 38 -5.16 -7.73 -3.25
CA PRO A 38 -4.09 -6.75 -3.29
C PRO A 38 -3.21 -6.84 -2.04
N VAL A 39 -1.90 -6.77 -2.26
CA VAL A 39 -0.89 -6.68 -1.20
C VAL A 39 -0.22 -5.34 -1.30
N VAL A 40 -0.09 -4.65 -0.17
CA VAL A 40 0.61 -3.37 -0.07
C VAL A 40 2.01 -3.62 0.46
N SER A 41 3.00 -3.08 -0.23
CA SER A 41 4.39 -3.08 0.19
C SER A 41 4.90 -1.66 0.37
N HIS A 42 5.78 -1.47 1.35
CA HIS A 42 6.36 -0.18 1.67
C HIS A 42 7.86 -0.20 1.42
N THR A 43 8.36 0.85 0.78
CA THR A 43 9.79 1.11 0.62
C THR A 43 10.10 2.46 1.23
N ALA A 44 11.18 2.55 2.01
CA ALA A 44 11.66 3.80 2.57
C ALA A 44 13.05 4.12 1.99
N PHE A 45 13.20 5.33 1.51
CA PHE A 45 14.47 5.89 1.07
C PHE A 45 14.87 6.97 2.06
N THR A 46 16.14 7.00 2.46
CA THR A 46 16.63 7.99 3.41
C THR A 46 17.79 8.76 2.82
N TYR A 47 17.85 10.06 3.10
CA TYR A 47 18.94 10.93 2.69
C TYR A 47 19.27 11.91 3.82
N ASP A 48 20.54 11.99 4.19
CA ASP A 48 21.00 12.89 5.24
C ASP A 48 21.53 14.19 4.63
N VAL A 49 20.86 15.28 4.94
CA VAL A 49 21.22 16.64 4.48
C VAL A 49 22.04 17.32 5.56
N GLN A 50 23.28 17.64 5.24
CA GLN A 50 24.19 18.33 6.17
C GLN A 50 23.86 19.82 6.23
N ALA A 51 23.87 20.38 7.45
CA ALA A 51 23.78 21.82 7.63
C ALA A 51 25.07 22.52 7.16
N GLY A 52 24.93 23.59 6.43
CA GLY A 52 26.03 24.46 6.08
C GLY A 52 26.57 25.30 7.26
N PRO A 53 27.63 26.06 7.07
CA PRO A 53 28.24 26.86 8.13
C PRO A 53 27.31 27.92 8.75
N ASP A 54 26.33 28.35 7.98
CA ASP A 54 25.27 29.29 8.35
C ASP A 54 24.00 28.62 8.90
N GLY A 55 24.02 27.27 9.07
CA GLY A 55 22.89 26.48 9.49
C GLY A 55 21.85 26.24 8.41
N GLY A 56 22.07 26.73 7.19
CA GLY A 56 21.19 26.56 6.03
C GLY A 56 21.67 25.44 5.08
N LEU A 57 21.08 25.40 3.89
CA LEU A 57 21.41 24.45 2.82
C LEU A 57 22.39 25.09 1.83
N THR A 58 23.57 24.48 1.64
CA THR A 58 24.49 24.99 0.62
C THR A 58 23.97 24.73 -0.79
N ALA A 59 24.37 25.55 -1.77
CA ALA A 59 23.99 25.36 -3.16
C ALA A 59 24.46 24.00 -3.74
N ALA A 60 25.56 23.46 -3.21
CA ALA A 60 26.07 22.17 -3.60
C ALA A 60 25.20 21.03 -3.04
N ASP A 61 24.78 21.13 -1.77
CA ASP A 61 23.93 20.12 -1.13
C ASP A 61 22.50 20.18 -1.67
N ALA A 62 22.00 21.38 -2.03
CA ALA A 62 20.71 21.52 -2.71
C ALA A 62 20.70 20.77 -4.07
N ARG A 63 21.79 20.84 -4.84
CA ARG A 63 21.90 20.05 -6.09
C ARG A 63 21.96 18.57 -5.81
N ARG A 64 22.78 18.12 -4.84
CA ARG A 64 22.86 16.69 -4.48
C ARG A 64 21.52 16.13 -4.02
N LEU A 65 20.80 16.92 -3.20
CA LEU A 65 19.45 16.54 -2.76
C LEU A 65 18.51 16.42 -3.96
N ASN A 66 18.51 17.42 -4.86
CA ASN A 66 17.70 17.37 -6.07
C ASN A 66 18.05 16.14 -6.94
N ASP A 67 19.33 15.86 -7.16
CA ASP A 67 19.78 14.73 -7.97
C ASP A 67 19.40 13.40 -7.33
N TRP A 68 19.44 13.32 -6.00
CA TRP A 68 18.94 12.14 -5.29
C TRP A 68 17.43 11.95 -5.45
N LEU A 69 16.62 13.03 -5.30
CA LEU A 69 15.17 12.97 -5.50
C LEU A 69 14.82 12.51 -6.94
N VAL A 70 15.57 12.99 -7.93
CA VAL A 70 15.45 12.51 -9.31
C VAL A 70 15.83 11.04 -9.44
N SER A 71 16.91 10.60 -8.77
CA SER A 71 17.40 9.21 -8.87
C SER A 71 16.44 8.18 -8.29
N ILE A 72 15.65 8.55 -7.29
CA ILE A 72 14.61 7.68 -6.72
C ILE A 72 13.26 7.82 -7.47
N ASP A 73 13.22 8.64 -8.53
CA ASP A 73 12.00 8.94 -9.29
C ASP A 73 10.86 9.41 -8.36
N LEU A 74 11.16 10.47 -7.56
CA LEU A 74 10.18 11.04 -6.64
C LEU A 74 8.92 11.46 -7.41
N GLY A 75 7.78 10.90 -7.04
CA GLY A 75 6.54 11.09 -7.77
C GLY A 75 5.30 11.11 -6.88
N TYR A 76 4.18 11.26 -7.57
CA TYR A 76 2.88 11.31 -6.91
C TYR A 76 2.58 10.00 -6.15
N GLY A 77 2.11 10.11 -4.91
CA GLY A 77 1.88 8.97 -4.01
C GLY A 77 3.02 8.70 -3.03
N ASP A 78 4.20 9.31 -3.24
CA ASP A 78 5.26 9.26 -2.25
C ASP A 78 4.97 10.21 -1.09
N GLN A 79 5.36 9.82 0.10
CA GLN A 79 5.29 10.66 1.29
C GLN A 79 6.69 11.11 1.67
N VAL A 80 6.92 12.42 1.65
CA VAL A 80 8.21 13.02 2.02
C VAL A 80 8.11 13.60 3.42
N ALA A 81 8.99 13.20 4.31
CA ALA A 81 8.97 13.66 5.69
C ALA A 81 10.38 13.86 6.24
N ILE A 82 10.49 14.70 7.26
CA ILE A 82 11.72 14.90 8.05
C ILE A 82 11.60 14.04 9.30
N ALA A 83 12.64 13.26 9.63
CA ALA A 83 12.66 12.45 10.83
C ALA A 83 12.61 13.32 12.10
N ALA A 84 11.82 12.86 13.09
CA ALA A 84 11.52 13.64 14.30
C ALA A 84 12.77 13.97 15.15
N ASP A 85 13.79 13.10 15.13
CA ASP A 85 15.05 13.29 15.86
C ASP A 85 16.09 14.14 15.10
N ALA A 86 15.62 14.85 14.07
CA ALA A 86 16.49 15.63 13.21
C ALA A 86 17.04 16.85 13.95
N TYR A 87 18.22 17.29 13.52
CA TYR A 87 18.82 18.56 13.92
C TYR A 87 17.80 19.71 13.75
N ASP A 88 17.54 20.45 14.83
CA ASP A 88 16.54 21.52 14.82
C ASP A 88 17.08 22.79 14.17
N SER A 89 16.92 22.90 12.87
CA SER A 89 17.22 24.09 12.08
C SER A 89 16.04 24.44 11.18
N PRO A 90 15.22 25.41 11.56
CA PRO A 90 14.10 25.87 10.73
C PRO A 90 14.55 26.33 9.33
N VAL A 91 15.69 26.99 9.25
CA VAL A 91 16.27 27.47 7.98
C VAL A 91 16.60 26.31 7.05
N LEU A 92 17.21 25.24 7.59
CA LEU A 92 17.53 24.06 6.79
C LEU A 92 16.27 23.30 6.38
N ARG A 93 15.27 23.20 7.27
CA ARG A 93 13.97 22.56 6.96
C ARG A 93 13.26 23.30 5.83
N GLU A 94 13.19 24.62 5.88
CA GLU A 94 12.56 25.44 4.84
C GLU A 94 13.30 25.28 3.50
N ALA A 95 14.63 25.32 3.50
CA ALA A 95 15.42 25.13 2.29
C ALA A 95 15.25 23.70 1.68
N ILE A 96 15.12 22.67 2.51
CA ILE A 96 14.80 21.32 2.06
C ILE A 96 13.37 21.29 1.45
N ALA A 97 12.41 21.91 2.13
CA ALA A 97 11.03 21.97 1.65
C ALA A 97 10.94 22.67 0.30
N ASP A 98 11.70 23.72 0.07
CA ASP A 98 11.78 24.42 -1.22
C ASP A 98 12.32 23.53 -2.35
N VAL A 99 13.32 22.69 -2.06
CA VAL A 99 13.83 21.71 -3.04
C VAL A 99 12.76 20.68 -3.36
N VAL A 100 12.09 20.12 -2.36
CA VAL A 100 11.04 19.11 -2.51
C VAL A 100 9.81 19.69 -3.24
N ALA A 101 9.45 20.93 -2.94
CA ALA A 101 8.32 21.62 -3.58
C ALA A 101 8.49 21.78 -5.10
N ARG A 102 9.72 21.86 -5.61
CA ARG A 102 9.99 21.86 -7.07
C ARG A 102 9.56 20.57 -7.76
N HIS A 103 9.50 19.47 -7.00
CA HIS A 103 8.96 18.19 -7.46
C HIS A 103 7.46 18.05 -7.23
N GLY A 104 6.77 19.12 -6.78
CA GLY A 104 5.33 19.12 -6.53
C GLY A 104 4.91 18.42 -5.24
N MET A 105 5.86 18.15 -4.33
CA MET A 105 5.61 17.44 -3.09
C MET A 105 5.71 18.38 -1.89
N LEU A 106 5.01 18.02 -0.81
CA LEU A 106 5.09 18.71 0.48
C LEU A 106 5.89 17.86 1.47
N VAL A 107 6.63 18.53 2.33
CA VAL A 107 7.37 17.87 3.42
C VAL A 107 6.52 17.85 4.67
N GLY A 108 6.29 16.64 5.21
CA GLY A 108 5.66 16.41 6.50
C GLY A 108 6.67 16.13 7.60
N GLU A 109 6.17 15.87 8.81
CA GLU A 109 6.97 15.35 9.92
C GLU A 109 6.74 13.85 10.05
N ASP A 110 7.81 13.07 10.09
CA ASP A 110 7.74 11.64 10.34
C ASP A 110 8.19 11.33 11.77
N SER A 111 7.23 10.95 12.59
CA SER A 111 7.48 10.49 13.95
C SER A 111 7.89 9.01 14.03
N SER A 112 8.00 8.31 12.90
CA SER A 112 8.30 6.89 12.93
C SER A 112 9.79 6.65 13.22
N ALA A 113 10.05 5.85 14.23
CA ALA A 113 11.38 5.37 14.61
C ALA A 113 12.09 4.55 13.51
N ALA A 114 11.41 4.21 12.43
CA ALA A 114 11.94 3.41 11.32
C ALA A 114 13.03 4.12 10.51
N ALA A 115 13.11 5.44 10.59
CA ALA A 115 14.11 6.22 9.86
C ALA A 115 15.53 6.14 10.46
N GLY A 116 15.66 5.71 11.71
CA GLY A 116 16.93 5.73 12.47
C GLY A 116 17.38 7.16 12.79
N ALA A 117 18.42 7.29 13.61
CA ALA A 117 18.99 8.59 13.97
C ALA A 117 19.79 9.19 12.82
N ALA A 118 19.63 10.51 12.59
CA ALA A 118 20.47 11.25 11.65
C ALA A 118 21.88 11.48 12.23
N PRO A 119 22.92 11.60 11.39
CA PRO A 119 24.23 12.06 11.82
C PRO A 119 24.16 13.41 12.48
N ALA A 120 25.10 13.71 13.40
CA ALA A 120 25.16 14.99 14.08
C ALA A 120 25.28 16.16 13.08
N GLY A 121 24.46 17.20 13.25
CA GLY A 121 24.44 18.38 12.37
C GLY A 121 23.77 18.14 11.02
N SER A 122 23.03 17.04 10.85
CA SER A 122 22.26 16.77 9.64
C SER A 122 20.78 16.57 9.92
N ILE A 123 19.98 16.79 8.89
CA ILE A 123 18.55 16.46 8.86
C ILE A 123 18.35 15.22 7.98
N ARG A 124 17.68 14.20 8.49
CA ARG A 124 17.31 13.03 7.71
C ARG A 124 15.97 13.26 7.02
N LEU A 125 16.00 13.24 5.69
CA LEU A 125 14.82 13.19 4.85
C LEU A 125 14.45 11.73 4.61
N VAL A 126 13.18 11.43 4.75
CA VAL A 126 12.61 10.08 4.54
C VAL A 126 11.56 10.17 3.45
N VAL A 127 11.72 9.40 2.40
CA VAL A 127 10.72 9.25 1.36
C VAL A 127 10.13 7.86 1.49
N ARG A 128 8.84 7.78 1.75
CA ARG A 128 8.08 6.52 1.81
C ARG A 128 7.27 6.35 0.56
N ARG A 129 7.38 5.18 -0.03
CA ARG A 129 6.60 4.75 -1.17
C ARG A 129 5.79 3.53 -0.80
N ALA A 130 4.47 3.63 -0.94
CA ALA A 130 3.57 2.51 -0.85
C ALA A 130 3.20 2.04 -2.26
N THR A 131 3.26 0.75 -2.51
CA THR A 131 2.85 0.15 -3.79
C THR A 131 1.89 -1.00 -3.55
N ALA A 132 0.81 -1.06 -4.33
CA ALA A 132 -0.13 -2.16 -4.30
C ALA A 132 0.04 -3.03 -5.54
N TYR A 133 0.00 -4.35 -5.36
CA TYR A 133 0.04 -5.32 -6.44
C TYR A 133 -0.71 -6.58 -6.04
N VAL A 134 -1.08 -7.41 -7.00
CA VAL A 134 -1.78 -8.68 -6.75
C VAL A 134 -0.86 -9.84 -7.06
N PRO A 135 -0.38 -10.57 -6.03
CA PRO A 135 0.53 -11.71 -6.25
C PRO A 135 -0.14 -12.82 -7.06
N GLY A 136 0.64 -13.46 -7.93
CA GLY A 136 0.17 -14.60 -8.72
C GLY A 136 -0.79 -14.25 -9.84
N CYS A 137 -0.99 -12.98 -10.16
CA CYS A 137 -1.80 -12.53 -11.27
C CYS A 137 -0.94 -12.11 -12.49
N PRO A 138 -1.40 -12.41 -13.70
CA PRO A 138 -2.57 -13.25 -14.05
C PRO A 138 -2.31 -14.73 -13.83
N ASP A 139 -3.33 -15.48 -13.38
CA ASP A 139 -3.24 -16.94 -13.18
C ASP A 139 -4.05 -17.70 -14.24
N TRP A 140 -3.34 -18.28 -15.19
CA TRP A 140 -3.88 -19.11 -16.29
C TRP A 140 -3.66 -20.60 -16.07
N SER A 141 -3.41 -21.04 -14.84
CA SER A 141 -3.12 -22.45 -14.53
C SER A 141 -4.30 -23.38 -14.83
N ASN A 142 -5.54 -22.88 -14.69
CA ASN A 142 -6.74 -23.63 -15.03
C ASN A 142 -7.44 -23.04 -16.26
N LYS A 143 -7.75 -23.92 -17.23
CA LYS A 143 -8.60 -23.56 -18.37
C LYS A 143 -10.05 -23.58 -17.95
N SER A 144 -10.78 -22.48 -18.15
CA SER A 144 -12.19 -22.35 -17.79
C SER A 144 -13.13 -23.29 -18.58
N GLU A 145 -12.66 -23.80 -19.71
CA GLU A 145 -13.48 -24.61 -20.64
C GLU A 145 -13.68 -26.07 -20.20
N THR A 146 -12.86 -26.58 -19.29
CA THR A 146 -12.89 -28.03 -18.94
C THR A 146 -13.45 -28.32 -17.56
N GLY A 147 -13.81 -27.30 -16.78
CA GLY A 147 -14.23 -27.49 -15.40
C GLY A 147 -15.75 -27.47 -15.22
N MET A 148 -16.40 -28.61 -15.14
CA MET A 148 -17.72 -28.71 -14.49
C MET A 148 -17.64 -28.46 -12.97
N SER A 149 -16.54 -27.87 -12.49
CA SER A 149 -16.40 -27.48 -11.10
C SER A 149 -17.17 -26.17 -10.87
N LEU A 150 -18.10 -26.21 -9.94
CA LEU A 150 -18.87 -25.05 -9.48
C LEU A 150 -17.98 -24.01 -8.71
N GLY A 151 -16.67 -24.13 -8.83
CA GLY A 151 -15.70 -23.24 -8.21
C GLY A 151 -15.26 -22.09 -9.13
N ALA A 152 -14.76 -21.01 -8.54
CA ALA A 152 -14.17 -19.92 -9.28
C ALA A 152 -12.94 -20.37 -10.08
N SER A 153 -12.71 -19.79 -11.26
CA SER A 153 -11.52 -20.05 -12.07
C SER A 153 -10.25 -19.64 -11.33
N SER A 154 -9.09 -20.17 -11.74
CA SER A 154 -7.80 -19.78 -11.15
C SER A 154 -7.53 -18.28 -11.27
N ASN A 155 -7.99 -17.64 -12.35
CA ASN A 155 -7.82 -16.21 -12.60
C ASN A 155 -8.92 -15.33 -11.98
N PHE A 156 -9.82 -15.92 -11.17
CA PHE A 156 -10.93 -15.18 -10.58
C PHE A 156 -10.42 -14.06 -9.66
N GLY A 157 -10.87 -12.84 -9.93
CA GLY A 157 -10.50 -11.64 -9.18
C GLY A 157 -9.20 -10.97 -9.62
N CYS A 158 -8.33 -11.64 -10.40
CA CYS A 158 -7.09 -11.05 -10.88
C CYS A 158 -7.31 -9.70 -11.60
N GLY A 159 -8.22 -9.65 -12.56
CA GLY A 159 -8.46 -8.43 -13.33
C GLY A 159 -8.99 -7.29 -12.48
N ILE A 160 -10.00 -7.55 -11.65
CA ILE A 160 -10.61 -6.52 -10.78
C ILE A 160 -9.61 -6.02 -9.75
N ASN A 161 -8.95 -6.94 -9.04
CA ASN A 161 -8.05 -6.57 -7.95
C ASN A 161 -6.75 -5.94 -8.46
N SER A 162 -6.24 -6.35 -9.63
CA SER A 162 -5.09 -5.68 -10.25
C SER A 162 -5.43 -4.26 -10.73
N ASN A 163 -6.63 -4.06 -11.28
CA ASN A 163 -7.09 -2.72 -11.64
C ASN A 163 -7.29 -1.85 -10.40
N LEU A 164 -7.87 -2.41 -9.33
CA LEU A 164 -7.99 -1.69 -8.05
C LEU A 164 -6.62 -1.28 -7.52
N ALA A 165 -5.66 -2.22 -7.49
CA ALA A 165 -4.30 -1.94 -7.03
C ALA A 165 -3.58 -0.87 -7.89
N ALA A 166 -3.84 -0.85 -9.20
CA ALA A 166 -3.25 0.12 -10.11
C ALA A 166 -3.90 1.52 -10.07
N MET A 167 -5.18 1.60 -9.69
CA MET A 167 -5.94 2.85 -9.71
C MET A 167 -5.97 3.57 -8.37
N ILE A 168 -5.63 2.90 -7.29
CA ILE A 168 -5.68 3.51 -5.96
C ILE A 168 -4.60 4.57 -5.81
N ALA A 169 -4.99 5.77 -5.40
CA ALA A 169 -4.06 6.89 -5.23
C ALA A 169 -3.16 6.74 -4.00
N ASN A 170 -3.70 6.17 -2.93
CA ASN A 170 -2.95 5.84 -1.73
C ASN A 170 -3.13 4.35 -1.40
N PRO A 171 -2.14 3.50 -1.67
CA PRO A 171 -2.22 2.06 -1.39
C PRO A 171 -2.50 1.71 0.07
N ASP A 172 -2.11 2.56 1.03
CA ASP A 172 -2.37 2.34 2.45
C ASP A 172 -3.87 2.28 2.78
N ASP A 173 -4.70 2.93 1.98
CA ASP A 173 -6.15 2.92 2.15
C ASP A 173 -6.77 1.54 1.92
N LEU A 174 -6.08 0.65 1.19
CA LEU A 174 -6.50 -0.75 1.04
C LEU A 174 -6.40 -1.55 2.35
N VAL A 175 -5.50 -1.14 3.23
CA VAL A 175 -5.23 -1.86 4.50
C VAL A 175 -5.96 -1.21 5.67
N ARG A 176 -5.96 0.13 5.71
CA ARG A 176 -6.45 0.89 6.87
C ARG A 176 -7.80 1.56 6.63
N GLY A 177 -8.21 1.67 5.36
CA GLY A 177 -9.29 2.55 4.97
C GLY A 177 -8.85 4.03 5.05
N GLN A 178 -9.58 4.88 4.36
CA GLN A 178 -9.34 6.31 4.43
C GLN A 178 -9.91 6.86 5.74
N SER A 179 -9.06 7.45 6.59
CA SER A 179 -9.54 8.22 7.73
C SER A 179 -10.28 9.46 7.20
N SER A 180 -11.54 9.59 7.55
CA SER A 180 -12.28 10.82 7.25
C SER A 180 -11.81 11.90 8.22
N ASP A 181 -10.92 12.76 7.80
CA ASP A 181 -10.49 13.95 8.56
C ASP A 181 -11.58 15.00 8.72
N SER A 182 -12.81 14.72 8.31
CA SER A 182 -13.86 15.72 8.41
C SER A 182 -14.97 15.28 9.35
N ASP A 183 -14.97 15.83 10.55
CA ASP A 183 -16.15 15.97 11.41
C ASP A 183 -17.38 16.46 10.61
N LEU A 184 -17.16 17.26 9.58
CA LEU A 184 -18.17 17.74 8.64
C LEU A 184 -18.83 16.61 7.84
N ARG A 185 -18.10 15.61 7.38
CA ARG A 185 -18.66 14.46 6.66
C ARG A 185 -19.49 13.58 7.58
N THR A 186 -18.99 13.32 8.78
CA THR A 186 -19.70 12.54 9.78
C THR A 186 -20.96 13.26 10.23
N ALA A 187 -20.89 14.58 10.46
CA ALA A 187 -22.06 15.39 10.81
C ALA A 187 -23.11 15.41 9.68
N THR A 188 -22.68 15.54 8.42
CA THR A 188 -23.58 15.51 7.25
C THR A 188 -24.23 14.13 7.08
N SER A 189 -23.45 13.06 7.23
CA SER A 189 -23.95 11.68 7.14
C SER A 189 -24.93 11.37 8.28
N ASN A 190 -24.60 11.76 9.52
CA ASN A 190 -25.49 11.59 10.67
C ASN A 190 -26.79 12.37 10.49
N ARG A 191 -26.72 13.60 9.96
CA ARG A 191 -27.90 14.41 9.67
C ARG A 191 -28.76 13.78 8.58
N ALA A 192 -28.17 13.24 7.52
CA ALA A 192 -28.91 12.54 6.47
C ALA A 192 -29.59 11.27 7.00
N ILE A 193 -28.91 10.50 7.85
CA ILE A 193 -29.46 9.29 8.48
C ILE A 193 -30.59 9.64 9.46
N SER A 194 -30.43 10.68 10.29
CA SER A 194 -31.49 11.11 11.20
C SER A 194 -32.73 11.60 10.44
N THR A 195 -32.53 12.42 9.43
CA THR A 195 -33.61 12.88 8.55
C THR A 195 -34.35 11.71 7.87
N TYR A 196 -33.62 10.71 7.41
CA TYR A 196 -34.20 9.49 6.81
C TYR A 196 -35.03 8.70 7.84
N ARG A 197 -34.55 8.55 9.07
CA ARG A 197 -35.23 7.81 10.14
C ARG A 197 -36.47 8.54 10.67
N GLU A 198 -36.43 9.85 10.67
CA GLU A 198 -37.54 10.70 11.15
C GLU A 198 -38.64 10.93 10.11
N LYS A 199 -38.28 10.76 8.84
CA LYS A 199 -39.21 10.93 7.72
C LYS A 199 -40.20 9.78 7.68
N THR A 200 -41.49 10.12 7.75
CA THR A 200 -42.54 9.13 7.54
C THR A 200 -42.41 8.43 6.19
N PRO A 201 -42.54 7.09 6.12
CA PRO A 201 -42.46 6.35 4.87
C PRO A 201 -43.41 6.92 3.81
N THR A 202 -42.92 7.05 2.59
CA THR A 202 -43.76 7.42 1.45
C THR A 202 -44.81 6.32 1.24
N GLY A 203 -46.07 6.63 1.48
CA GLY A 203 -47.18 5.66 1.43
C GLY A 203 -47.87 5.41 2.77
N SER A 204 -47.42 6.03 3.87
CA SER A 204 -48.15 5.99 5.17
C SER A 204 -49.37 6.91 5.25
N GLY A 205 -49.63 7.69 4.19
CA GLY A 205 -50.87 8.47 4.08
C GLY A 205 -51.98 7.64 3.45
N ASP A 206 -53.21 7.91 3.86
CA ASP A 206 -54.41 7.27 3.28
C ASP A 206 -54.38 7.43 1.73
N LEU A 207 -54.65 6.33 1.03
CA LEU A 207 -54.86 6.35 -0.41
C LEU A 207 -56.02 7.30 -0.70
N LYS A 208 -55.78 8.40 -1.43
CA LYS A 208 -56.86 9.25 -1.95
C LYS A 208 -57.81 8.34 -2.73
N THR A 209 -59.00 8.16 -2.22
CA THR A 209 -60.09 7.52 -2.96
C THR A 209 -60.34 8.36 -4.21
N LEU A 210 -60.02 7.80 -5.38
CA LEU A 210 -60.42 8.35 -6.66
C LEU A 210 -61.92 8.22 -6.72
N SER A 211 -62.65 9.29 -6.46
CA SER A 211 -64.08 9.38 -6.75
C SER A 211 -64.23 9.31 -8.28
N ALA A 212 -64.79 8.23 -8.78
CA ALA A 212 -65.21 8.13 -10.16
C ALA A 212 -66.30 9.18 -10.38
N GLY A 213 -65.95 10.23 -11.15
CA GLY A 213 -66.93 11.22 -11.55
C GLY A 213 -67.99 10.58 -12.42
N HIS A 214 -69.23 10.84 -12.10
CA HIS A 214 -70.43 10.61 -12.94
C HIS A 214 -70.44 11.63 -14.05
#